data_6b1eb18f121622c6a48ac8c0c45ac679
#
_entry.id   6b1eb18f121622c6a48ac8c0c45ac679
#
_cell.length_a   1.000
_cell.length_b   1.000
_cell.length_c   1.000
_cell.angle_alpha   90.00
_cell.angle_beta   90.00
_cell.angle_gamma   90.00
#
_symmetry.space_group_name_H-M   'P 1'
#
loop_
_entity.id
_entity.type
_entity.pdbx_description
1 polymer ?
#
loop_
_entity_poly.entity_id
_entity_poly.type
_entity_poly.pdbx_seq_one_letter_code
_entity_poly.pdbx_strand_id
1 'polypeptide(L)'
;MLYVDILFQGRSLIFIDYLLSFHIDIFIVVTALNRKIDESYNIDTLAMFSSTGYTSQGGLNLSEYKYLIFNICANKNKEDRTLGTTIIIPSSIVFDSSYTHEVKYDTTYTGVVYFTGSLGNATAIGKCSNASYGSAFLYGVK
;
A
#
# COMPACT_ATOMS: atom_id res chain seq x y z
N MET A 1 63.53 7.17 0.01
CA MET A 1 62.29 7.73 -0.57
C MET A 1 61.35 6.69 -1.14
N LEU A 2 61.82 5.60 -1.71
CA LEU A 2 60.99 4.52 -2.29
C LEU A 2 60.20 3.69 -1.23
N TYR A 3 60.73 3.56 -0.02
CA TYR A 3 60.11 2.71 1.02
C TYR A 3 58.87 3.31 1.68
N VAL A 4 58.72 4.64 1.68
CA VAL A 4 57.58 5.33 2.26
C VAL A 4 56.38 5.30 1.30
N ASP A 5 56.63 5.37 -0.03
CA ASP A 5 55.57 5.32 -1.03
C ASP A 5 54.87 3.94 -1.09
N ILE A 6 55.61 2.85 -0.93
CA ILE A 6 55.06 1.50 -0.95
C ILE A 6 54.13 1.27 0.28
N LEU A 7 54.51 1.81 1.43
CA LEU A 7 53.69 1.72 2.64
C LEU A 7 52.42 2.57 2.53
N PHE A 8 52.49 3.70 1.84
CA PHE A 8 51.32 4.58 1.63
C PHE A 8 50.35 3.97 0.61
N GLN A 9 50.85 3.39 -0.47
CA GLN A 9 50.02 2.70 -1.46
C GLN A 9 49.34 1.44 -0.89
N GLY A 10 50.06 0.66 -0.09
CA GLY A 10 49.49 -0.52 0.54
C GLY A 10 48.34 -0.19 1.52
N ARG A 11 48.47 0.89 2.29
CA ARG A 11 47.39 1.36 3.17
C ARG A 11 46.21 1.93 2.41
N SER A 12 46.45 2.60 1.29
CA SER A 12 45.40 3.13 0.43
C SER A 12 44.58 2.01 -0.23
N LEU A 13 45.24 0.96 -0.69
CA LEU A 13 44.58 -0.22 -1.29
C LEU A 13 43.74 -0.98 -0.25
N ILE A 14 44.26 -1.22 0.96
CA ILE A 14 43.52 -1.88 2.05
C ILE A 14 42.29 -1.05 2.45
N PHE A 15 42.41 0.26 2.49
CA PHE A 15 41.31 1.15 2.83
C PHE A 15 40.21 1.16 1.75
N ILE A 16 40.60 1.12 0.49
CA ILE A 16 39.68 1.03 -0.66
C ILE A 16 38.94 -0.31 -0.65
N ASP A 17 39.65 -1.41 -0.42
CA ASP A 17 39.03 -2.74 -0.32
C ASP A 17 38.05 -2.82 0.84
N TYR A 18 38.38 -2.22 1.98
CA TYR A 18 37.47 -2.16 3.13
C TYR A 18 36.23 -1.33 2.84
N LEU A 19 36.37 -0.17 2.20
CA LEU A 19 35.23 0.66 1.81
C LEU A 19 34.37 -0.03 0.75
N LEU A 20 34.96 -0.72 -0.21
CA LEU A 20 34.23 -1.47 -1.23
C LEU A 20 33.43 -2.62 -0.58
N SER A 21 34.05 -3.38 0.30
CA SER A 21 33.40 -4.46 1.04
C SER A 21 32.21 -3.92 1.86
N PHE A 22 32.41 -2.83 2.59
CA PHE A 22 31.34 -2.19 3.37
C PHE A 22 30.18 -1.69 2.51
N HIS A 23 30.44 -1.13 1.32
CA HIS A 23 29.39 -0.72 0.40
C HIS A 23 28.62 -1.90 -0.18
N ILE A 24 29.30 -2.99 -0.50
CA ILE A 24 28.69 -4.24 -0.97
C ILE A 24 27.78 -4.82 0.10
N ASP A 25 28.23 -4.87 1.37
CA ASP A 25 27.44 -5.37 2.49
C ASP A 25 26.18 -4.54 2.73
N ILE A 26 26.29 -3.20 2.69
CA ILE A 26 25.13 -2.31 2.80
C ILE A 26 24.15 -2.54 1.63
N PHE A 27 24.64 -2.65 0.40
CA PHE A 27 23.80 -2.90 -0.77
C PHE A 27 23.04 -4.22 -0.65
N ILE A 28 23.69 -5.30 -0.19
CA ILE A 28 23.07 -6.61 0.05
C ILE A 28 21.98 -6.50 1.11
N VAL A 29 22.26 -5.82 2.23
CA VAL A 29 21.29 -5.63 3.32
C VAL A 29 20.08 -4.82 2.86
N VAL A 30 20.29 -3.72 2.15
CA VAL A 30 19.20 -2.88 1.61
C VAL A 30 18.36 -3.66 0.60
N THR A 31 18.98 -4.42 -0.29
CA THR A 31 18.27 -5.25 -1.27
C THR A 31 17.45 -6.35 -0.60
N ALA A 32 18.02 -7.02 0.40
CA ALA A 32 17.30 -8.04 1.18
C ALA A 32 16.14 -7.44 1.98
N LEU A 33 16.32 -6.24 2.53
CA LEU A 33 15.27 -5.53 3.27
C LEU A 33 14.13 -5.10 2.34
N ASN A 34 14.44 -4.53 1.17
CA ASN A 34 13.45 -4.15 0.17
C ASN A 34 12.67 -5.39 -0.31
N ARG A 35 13.35 -6.51 -0.58
CA ARG A 35 12.67 -7.77 -0.93
C ARG A 35 11.73 -8.25 0.18
N LYS A 36 12.14 -8.19 1.45
CA LYS A 36 11.27 -8.53 2.57
C LYS A 36 10.07 -7.61 2.70
N ILE A 37 10.23 -6.32 2.41
CA ILE A 37 9.13 -5.36 2.38
C ILE A 37 8.16 -5.73 1.26
N ASP A 38 8.65 -5.99 0.06
CA ASP A 38 7.83 -6.38 -1.10
C ASP A 38 7.11 -7.73 -0.87
N GLU A 39 7.76 -8.69 -0.21
CA GLU A 39 7.18 -10.00 0.13
C GLU A 39 6.19 -9.91 1.32
N SER A 40 6.33 -8.91 2.20
CA SER A 40 5.49 -8.79 3.40
C SER A 40 4.18 -8.03 3.18
N TYR A 41 4.05 -7.28 2.10
CA TYR A 41 2.85 -6.53 1.76
C TYR A 41 2.25 -7.01 0.46
N ASN A 42 1.55 -8.15 0.54
CA ASN A 42 0.70 -8.57 -0.57
C ASN A 42 -0.60 -7.77 -0.50
N ILE A 43 -0.77 -6.84 -1.44
CA ILE A 43 -1.93 -5.96 -1.53
C ILE A 43 -2.81 -6.40 -2.68
N ASP A 44 -4.01 -6.86 -2.35
CA ASP A 44 -5.00 -7.27 -3.34
C ASP A 44 -6.03 -6.16 -3.54
N THR A 45 -6.44 -5.91 -4.78
CA THR A 45 -7.58 -5.03 -5.07
C THR A 45 -8.88 -5.83 -4.89
N LEU A 46 -9.68 -5.47 -3.89
CA LEU A 46 -10.90 -6.19 -3.52
C LEU A 46 -12.14 -5.65 -4.23
N ALA A 47 -12.25 -4.32 -4.34
CA ALA A 47 -13.39 -3.67 -4.98
C ALA A 47 -13.02 -2.28 -5.52
N MET A 48 -13.80 -1.83 -6.51
CA MET A 48 -13.76 -0.47 -7.03
C MET A 48 -15.19 0.06 -7.12
N PHE A 49 -15.42 1.25 -6.55
CA PHE A 49 -16.68 1.95 -6.56
C PHE A 49 -16.56 3.22 -7.40
N SER A 50 -17.15 3.19 -8.61
CA SER A 50 -17.10 4.27 -9.60
C SER A 50 -18.48 4.78 -9.96
N SER A 51 -19.45 4.67 -9.04
CA SER A 51 -20.83 5.11 -9.21
C SER A 51 -21.23 6.04 -8.07
N THR A 52 -22.09 7.00 -8.36
CA THR A 52 -22.74 7.85 -7.36
C THR A 52 -23.81 7.10 -6.56
N GLY A 53 -24.39 6.05 -7.12
CA GLY A 53 -25.21 5.09 -6.40
C GLY A 53 -24.39 4.00 -5.75
N TYR A 54 -24.93 3.35 -4.73
CA TYR A 54 -24.28 2.21 -4.10
C TYR A 54 -24.17 1.05 -5.08
N THR A 55 -22.97 0.48 -5.15
CA THR A 55 -22.67 -0.78 -5.86
C THR A 55 -22.09 -1.77 -4.87
N SER A 56 -22.16 -3.07 -5.19
CA SER A 56 -21.72 -4.12 -4.28
C SER A 56 -20.71 -5.06 -4.94
N GLN A 57 -19.74 -5.51 -4.14
CA GLN A 57 -18.79 -6.58 -4.47
C GLN A 57 -18.90 -7.65 -3.41
N GLY A 58 -19.47 -8.80 -3.78
CA GLY A 58 -19.65 -9.95 -2.89
C GLY A 58 -18.57 -11.02 -3.01
N GLY A 59 -18.62 -12.01 -2.13
CA GLY A 59 -17.72 -13.17 -2.15
C GLY A 59 -16.30 -12.86 -1.66
N LEU A 60 -16.13 -11.82 -0.86
CA LEU A 60 -14.82 -11.42 -0.33
C LEU A 60 -14.49 -12.25 0.91
N ASN A 61 -13.35 -12.93 0.90
CA ASN A 61 -12.79 -13.56 2.09
C ASN A 61 -11.87 -12.57 2.83
N LEU A 62 -12.44 -11.77 3.72
CA LEU A 62 -11.70 -10.76 4.48
C LEU A 62 -10.86 -11.34 5.61
N SER A 63 -11.05 -12.64 5.97
CA SER A 63 -10.21 -13.30 6.97
C SER A 63 -8.77 -13.51 6.56
N GLU A 64 -8.46 -13.38 5.27
CA GLU A 64 -7.10 -13.46 4.72
C GLU A 64 -6.30 -12.17 4.92
N TYR A 65 -6.96 -11.07 5.28
CA TYR A 65 -6.36 -9.75 5.35
C TYR A 65 -6.29 -9.26 6.78
N LYS A 66 -5.17 -8.66 7.13
CA LYS A 66 -4.95 -8.03 8.43
C LYS A 66 -5.58 -6.64 8.49
N TYR A 67 -5.44 -5.90 7.38
CA TYR A 67 -6.00 -4.57 7.23
C TYR A 67 -6.67 -4.41 5.86
N LEU A 68 -7.68 -3.55 5.82
CA LEU A 68 -8.25 -3.04 4.60
C LEU A 68 -7.82 -1.59 4.42
N ILE A 69 -7.51 -1.22 3.19
CA ILE A 69 -7.21 0.15 2.81
C ILE A 69 -8.34 0.64 1.94
N PHE A 70 -9.02 1.69 2.37
CA PHE A 70 -10.04 2.34 1.56
C PHE A 70 -9.51 3.70 1.11
N ASN A 71 -9.41 3.87 -0.19
CA ASN A 71 -8.80 5.04 -0.83
C ASN A 71 -9.78 5.66 -1.80
N ILE A 72 -9.81 7.01 -1.88
CA ILE A 72 -10.48 7.74 -2.95
C ILE A 72 -9.45 8.41 -3.84
N CYS A 73 -9.58 8.19 -5.14
CA CYS A 73 -8.76 8.80 -6.17
C CYS A 73 -9.61 9.78 -6.99
N ALA A 74 -9.17 11.02 -7.10
CA ALA A 74 -9.84 12.07 -7.86
C ALA A 74 -9.54 12.02 -9.37
N ASN A 75 -8.77 11.04 -9.85
CA ASN A 75 -8.43 10.92 -11.27
C ASN A 75 -9.23 9.79 -11.93
N LYS A 76 -9.95 10.12 -13.00
CA LYS A 76 -10.71 9.16 -13.80
C LYS A 76 -9.80 8.16 -14.53
N ASN A 77 -8.61 8.55 -14.89
CA ASN A 77 -7.61 7.67 -15.48
C ASN A 77 -6.97 6.85 -14.35
N LYS A 78 -7.39 5.62 -14.23
CA LYS A 78 -7.09 4.62 -13.21
C LYS A 78 -5.60 4.36 -12.90
N GLU A 79 -4.70 5.01 -13.61
CA GLU A 79 -3.25 4.79 -13.53
C GLU A 79 -2.59 5.62 -12.43
N ASP A 80 -3.17 6.76 -12.05
CA ASP A 80 -2.62 7.62 -10.99
C ASP A 80 -3.45 7.50 -9.71
N ARG A 81 -3.24 6.40 -8.99
CA ARG A 81 -3.91 6.10 -7.70
C ARG A 81 -3.34 6.89 -6.53
N THR A 82 -2.38 7.77 -6.78
CA THR A 82 -1.60 8.43 -5.74
C THR A 82 -2.24 9.71 -5.20
N LEU A 83 -3.24 10.26 -5.88
CA LEU A 83 -3.86 11.55 -5.56
C LEU A 83 -5.16 11.38 -4.77
N GLY A 84 -5.11 10.72 -3.63
CA GLY A 84 -6.33 10.53 -2.84
C GLY A 84 -6.09 10.43 -1.35
N THR A 85 -7.14 10.64 -0.58
CA THR A 85 -7.16 10.37 0.85
C THR A 85 -7.37 8.87 1.09
N THR A 86 -6.72 8.36 2.11
CA THR A 86 -6.73 6.94 2.47
C THR A 86 -7.08 6.77 3.93
N ILE A 87 -7.90 5.76 4.24
CA ILE A 87 -8.11 5.25 5.59
C ILE A 87 -7.73 3.79 5.67
N ILE A 88 -7.24 3.37 6.84
CA ILE A 88 -6.87 2.00 7.13
C ILE A 88 -7.88 1.44 8.13
N ILE A 89 -8.47 0.30 7.82
CA ILE A 89 -9.52 -0.34 8.60
C ILE A 89 -9.00 -1.73 9.01
N PRO A 90 -8.88 -2.04 10.29
CA PRO A 90 -8.63 -3.42 10.71
C PRO A 90 -9.76 -4.33 10.24
N SER A 91 -9.42 -5.45 9.58
CA SER A 91 -10.45 -6.36 9.03
C SER A 91 -11.39 -6.94 10.09
N SER A 92 -10.91 -7.07 11.33
CA SER A 92 -11.68 -7.59 12.47
C SER A 92 -12.88 -6.73 12.89
N ILE A 93 -12.91 -5.42 12.53
CA ILE A 93 -13.95 -4.48 12.97
C ILE A 93 -14.91 -4.06 11.86
N VAL A 94 -14.74 -4.55 10.62
CA VAL A 94 -15.56 -4.10 9.48
C VAL A 94 -17.05 -4.42 9.61
N PHE A 95 -17.41 -5.42 10.41
CA PHE A 95 -18.80 -5.86 10.60
C PHE A 95 -19.49 -5.27 11.82
N ASP A 96 -18.87 -4.32 12.50
CA ASP A 96 -19.61 -3.55 13.49
C ASP A 96 -20.68 -2.74 12.73
N SER A 97 -21.92 -3.21 12.84
CA SER A 97 -23.07 -2.87 11.97
C SER A 97 -23.48 -1.39 11.98
N SER A 98 -22.85 -0.59 12.80
CA SER A 98 -23.07 0.86 12.89
C SER A 98 -22.07 1.68 12.08
N TYR A 99 -21.04 1.08 11.48
CA TYR A 99 -19.97 1.84 10.85
C TYR A 99 -20.02 1.81 9.34
N THR A 100 -20.29 2.98 8.79
CA THR A 100 -19.99 3.33 7.41
C THR A 100 -18.63 4.02 7.40
N HIS A 101 -17.68 3.48 6.63
CA HIS A 101 -16.37 4.06 6.48
C HIS A 101 -16.43 5.11 5.38
N GLU A 102 -16.01 6.32 5.69
CA GLU A 102 -16.03 7.45 4.77
C GLU A 102 -14.62 8.00 4.58
N VAL A 103 -14.24 8.24 3.34
CA VAL A 103 -13.01 8.92 2.97
C VAL A 103 -13.32 10.13 2.12
N LYS A 104 -12.69 11.27 2.43
CA LYS A 104 -12.89 12.55 1.72
C LYS A 104 -11.55 13.03 1.17
N TYR A 105 -11.53 13.35 -0.11
CA TYR A 105 -10.39 14.06 -0.71
C TYR A 105 -10.56 15.58 -0.60
N ASP A 106 -11.79 16.04 -0.84
CA ASP A 106 -12.21 17.43 -0.67
C ASP A 106 -13.73 17.47 -0.45
N THR A 107 -14.36 18.62 -0.63
CA THR A 107 -15.84 18.75 -0.54
C THR A 107 -16.58 18.04 -1.67
N THR A 108 -15.89 17.71 -2.76
CA THR A 108 -16.48 17.17 -4.00
C THR A 108 -16.36 15.64 -4.08
N TYR A 109 -15.24 15.10 -3.59
CA TYR A 109 -14.94 13.69 -3.72
C TYR A 109 -15.04 12.99 -2.37
N THR A 110 -16.06 12.17 -2.22
CA THR A 110 -16.30 11.36 -1.03
C THR A 110 -16.51 9.91 -1.45
N GLY A 111 -15.73 9.02 -0.90
CA GLY A 111 -15.92 7.58 -0.98
C GLY A 111 -16.57 7.06 0.29
N VAL A 112 -17.53 6.16 0.14
CA VAL A 112 -18.23 5.52 1.25
C VAL A 112 -18.24 4.01 1.04
N VAL A 113 -17.91 3.23 2.07
CA VAL A 113 -18.03 1.78 2.06
C VAL A 113 -18.56 1.26 3.39
N TYR A 114 -19.39 0.24 3.34
CA TYR A 114 -19.79 -0.58 4.49
C TYR A 114 -19.83 -2.05 4.08
N PHE A 115 -19.91 -2.92 5.05
CA PHE A 115 -19.80 -4.35 4.82
C PHE A 115 -20.99 -5.09 5.39
N THR A 116 -21.39 -6.18 4.72
CA THR A 116 -22.39 -7.12 5.18
C THR A 116 -21.88 -8.55 5.07
N GLY A 117 -22.46 -9.48 5.81
CA GLY A 117 -22.05 -10.88 5.81
C GLY A 117 -21.12 -11.24 6.97
N SER A 118 -20.04 -11.96 6.70
CA SER A 118 -19.05 -12.40 7.69
C SER A 118 -17.64 -12.24 7.13
N LEU A 119 -16.59 -12.36 7.97
CA LEU A 119 -15.20 -12.28 7.54
C LEU A 119 -14.86 -13.24 6.39
N GLY A 120 -15.38 -14.48 6.44
CA GLY A 120 -15.11 -15.47 5.40
C GLY A 120 -15.98 -15.32 4.13
N ASN A 121 -17.06 -14.53 4.18
CA ASN A 121 -17.95 -14.30 3.05
C ASN A 121 -18.62 -12.93 3.17
N ALA A 122 -17.85 -11.90 2.86
CA ALA A 122 -18.26 -10.52 2.97
C ALA A 122 -18.78 -9.98 1.65
N THR A 123 -19.66 -8.99 1.75
CA THR A 123 -20.04 -8.11 0.66
C THR A 123 -19.68 -6.68 1.04
N ALA A 124 -18.81 -6.07 0.27
CA ALA A 124 -18.51 -4.64 0.37
C ALA A 124 -19.53 -3.86 -0.46
N ILE A 125 -20.15 -2.87 0.13
CA ILE A 125 -21.16 -2.01 -0.51
C ILE A 125 -20.67 -0.58 -0.43
N GLY A 126 -20.44 0.06 -1.58
CA GLY A 126 -19.82 1.37 -1.61
C GLY A 126 -20.26 2.25 -2.77
N LYS A 127 -19.89 3.53 -2.68
CA LYS A 127 -20.12 4.54 -3.71
C LYS A 127 -19.01 5.59 -3.72
N CYS A 128 -18.94 6.35 -4.82
CA CYS A 128 -18.12 7.56 -4.94
C CYS A 128 -19.01 8.74 -5.32
N SER A 129 -18.95 9.86 -4.61
CA SER A 129 -19.85 11.01 -4.82
C SER A 129 -19.67 11.68 -6.19
N ASN A 130 -18.51 11.56 -6.82
CA ASN A 130 -18.25 12.11 -8.15
C ASN A 130 -17.66 11.05 -9.08
N ALA A 131 -18.51 10.16 -9.57
CA ALA A 131 -18.12 9.05 -10.42
C ALA A 131 -17.60 9.47 -11.82
N SER A 132 -17.82 10.72 -12.24
CA SER A 132 -17.32 11.22 -13.52
C SER A 132 -15.81 11.45 -13.52
N TYR A 133 -15.25 11.78 -12.35
CA TYR A 133 -13.84 12.18 -12.20
C TYR A 133 -13.10 11.43 -11.07
N GLY A 134 -13.77 10.53 -10.37
CA GLY A 134 -13.17 9.82 -9.27
C GLY A 134 -13.66 8.38 -9.12
N SER A 135 -12.90 7.60 -8.37
CA SER A 135 -13.26 6.25 -7.97
C SER A 135 -12.76 6.00 -6.54
N ALA A 136 -13.49 5.20 -5.79
CA ALA A 136 -13.03 4.71 -4.50
C ALA A 136 -12.59 3.25 -4.65
N PHE A 137 -11.48 2.91 -4.03
CA PHE A 137 -10.87 1.58 -4.10
C PHE A 137 -10.77 0.96 -2.71
N LEU A 138 -11.06 -0.32 -2.66
CA LEU A 138 -10.85 -1.15 -1.49
C LEU A 138 -9.74 -2.15 -1.77
N TYR A 139 -8.73 -2.16 -0.92
CA TYR A 139 -7.61 -3.09 -0.98
C TYR A 139 -7.55 -3.92 0.31
N GLY A 140 -7.02 -5.14 0.20
CA GLY A 140 -6.69 -5.99 1.33
C GLY A 140 -5.18 -6.11 1.49
N VAL A 141 -4.68 -6.04 2.72
CA VAL A 141 -3.27 -6.23 3.09
C VAL A 141 -3.17 -7.50 3.92
N LYS A 142 -2.42 -8.48 3.40
CA LYS A 142 -2.14 -9.78 4.06
C LYS A 142 -1.07 -9.70 5.13
#